data_73dedc89a37df5b9880f05e07c7bee67
#
_entry.id   73dedc89a37df5b9880f05e07c7bee67
#
_cell.length_a   1.000
_cell.length_b   1.000
_cell.length_c   1.000
_cell.angle_alpha   90.00
_cell.angle_beta   90.00
_cell.angle_gamma   90.00
#
_symmetry.space_group_name_H-M   'P 1'
#
loop_
_entity.id
_entity.type
_entity.pdbx_description
1 polymer ?
#
loop_
_entity_poly.entity_id
_entity_poly.type
_entity_poly.pdbx_seq_one_letter_code
_entity_poly.pdbx_strand_id
1 'polypeptide(L)'
;MKVSKYFSLSEFTNSATAKRLKINNEPTPEHLENIKFLAVNVLDKVREHFNTPLYLSSGYRSSKLNDAVPGSSKTSQHSLGEAADIDMDGSNKATNKMVFEYIRDNLDFHQMINEFDYSWVHVSIKRKGKNKKQVLKAVKNKAGKTVYLPA
;
A
#
# COMPACT_ATOMS: atom_id res chain seq x y z
N MET A 1 -0.78 11.26 -15.52
CA MET A 1 -1.92 11.84 -14.76
C MET A 1 -1.58 11.90 -13.28
N LYS A 2 -1.76 13.04 -12.68
CA LYS A 2 -1.62 13.18 -11.22
C LYS A 2 -2.86 12.71 -10.50
N VAL A 3 -2.67 11.99 -9.38
CA VAL A 3 -3.76 11.53 -8.52
C VAL A 3 -3.81 12.33 -7.22
N SER A 4 -2.74 13.04 -6.88
CA SER A 4 -2.68 13.93 -5.72
C SER A 4 -1.56 14.96 -5.92
N LYS A 5 -1.31 15.78 -4.89
CA LYS A 5 -0.25 16.79 -4.91
C LYS A 5 1.13 16.18 -5.24
N TYR A 6 1.44 15.01 -4.69
CA TYR A 6 2.77 14.41 -4.80
C TYR A 6 2.84 13.14 -5.63
N PHE A 7 1.71 12.53 -6.01
CA PHE A 7 1.71 11.22 -6.65
C PHE A 7 1.08 11.25 -8.03
N SER A 8 1.68 10.48 -8.93
CA SER A 8 1.15 10.21 -10.27
C SER A 8 0.54 8.81 -10.30
N LEU A 9 -0.43 8.59 -11.19
CA LEU A 9 -1.08 7.28 -11.33
C LEU A 9 -0.07 6.18 -11.65
N SER A 10 0.95 6.48 -12.43
CA SER A 10 1.97 5.49 -12.80
C SER A 10 2.70 4.90 -11.60
N GLU A 11 2.83 5.65 -10.49
CA GLU A 11 3.46 5.14 -9.27
C GLU A 11 2.63 4.02 -8.63
N PHE A 12 1.32 4.01 -8.87
CA PHE A 12 0.41 2.97 -8.37
C PHE A 12 0.27 1.81 -9.33
N THR A 13 0.35 2.05 -10.63
CA THR A 13 0.07 1.03 -11.64
C THR A 13 1.32 0.37 -12.20
N ASN A 14 2.49 0.90 -11.91
CA ASN A 14 3.76 0.34 -12.39
C ASN A 14 3.99 -1.04 -11.76
N SER A 15 4.20 -2.05 -12.60
CA SER A 15 4.40 -3.43 -12.16
C SER A 15 5.26 -4.18 -13.15
N ALA A 16 6.39 -4.72 -12.68
CA ALA A 16 7.25 -5.56 -13.50
C ALA A 16 6.52 -6.83 -13.95
N THR A 17 5.70 -7.40 -13.08
CA THR A 17 4.89 -8.59 -13.40
C THR A 17 3.89 -8.30 -14.51
N ALA A 18 3.18 -7.15 -14.43
CA ALA A 18 2.23 -6.75 -15.47
C ALA A 18 2.92 -6.57 -16.82
N LYS A 19 4.08 -5.95 -16.84
CA LYS A 19 4.85 -5.74 -18.06
C LYS A 19 5.32 -7.07 -18.66
N ARG A 20 5.87 -7.95 -17.84
CA ARG A 20 6.38 -9.25 -18.26
C ARG A 20 5.27 -10.13 -18.83
N LEU A 21 4.12 -10.16 -18.18
CA LEU A 21 2.98 -11.00 -18.56
C LEU A 21 2.01 -10.30 -19.51
N LYS A 22 2.28 -9.03 -19.88
CA LYS A 22 1.42 -8.21 -20.73
C LYS A 22 -0.01 -8.10 -20.21
N ILE A 23 -0.14 -7.91 -18.90
CA ILE A 23 -1.42 -7.74 -18.22
C ILE A 23 -1.76 -6.25 -18.17
N ASN A 24 -2.99 -5.90 -18.56
CA ASN A 24 -3.51 -4.55 -18.41
C ASN A 24 -3.74 -4.25 -16.92
N ASN A 25 -3.11 -3.19 -16.41
CA ASN A 25 -3.22 -2.79 -15.01
C ASN A 25 -3.87 -1.41 -14.88
N GLU A 26 -4.73 -1.02 -15.81
CA GLU A 26 -5.46 0.24 -15.72
C GLU A 26 -6.61 0.12 -14.70
N PRO A 27 -6.75 1.09 -13.78
CA PRO A 27 -7.85 1.07 -12.82
C PRO A 27 -9.18 1.44 -13.47
N THR A 28 -10.27 0.89 -12.92
CA THR A 28 -11.62 1.34 -13.26
C THR A 28 -11.81 2.77 -12.71
N PRO A 29 -12.85 3.51 -13.15
CA PRO A 29 -13.13 4.82 -12.58
C PRO A 29 -13.33 4.82 -11.06
N GLU A 30 -14.00 3.80 -10.53
CA GLU A 30 -14.19 3.62 -9.09
C GLU A 30 -12.85 3.40 -8.37
N HIS A 31 -12.02 2.53 -8.91
CA HIS A 31 -10.70 2.23 -8.33
C HIS A 31 -9.78 3.46 -8.41
N LEU A 32 -9.87 4.24 -9.47
CA LEU A 32 -9.11 5.48 -9.59
C LEU A 32 -9.48 6.47 -8.49
N GLU A 33 -10.77 6.61 -8.17
CA GLU A 33 -11.20 7.47 -7.07
C GLU A 33 -10.69 6.97 -5.72
N ASN A 34 -10.63 5.65 -5.53
CA ASN A 34 -10.05 5.06 -4.32
C ASN A 34 -8.55 5.36 -4.22
N ILE A 35 -7.82 5.26 -5.33
CA ILE A 35 -6.39 5.61 -5.39
C ILE A 35 -6.18 7.07 -5.00
N LYS A 36 -6.98 7.98 -5.54
CA LYS A 36 -6.90 9.42 -5.21
C LYS A 36 -7.14 9.65 -3.72
N PHE A 37 -8.12 8.96 -3.15
CA PHE A 37 -8.46 9.09 -1.74
C PHE A 37 -7.30 8.62 -0.84
N LEU A 38 -6.70 7.49 -1.16
CA LEU A 38 -5.52 6.97 -0.45
C LEU A 38 -4.35 7.95 -0.54
N ALA A 39 -4.08 8.46 -1.73
CA ALA A 39 -2.96 9.38 -1.93
C ALA A 39 -3.14 10.67 -1.13
N VAL A 40 -4.31 11.28 -1.17
CA VAL A 40 -4.59 12.55 -0.49
C VAL A 40 -4.64 12.37 1.03
N ASN A 41 -5.27 11.32 1.52
CA ASN A 41 -5.57 11.18 2.95
C ASN A 41 -4.48 10.47 3.75
N VAL A 42 -3.62 9.71 3.09
CA VAL A 42 -2.54 8.99 3.76
C VAL A 42 -1.17 9.38 3.19
N LEU A 43 -0.93 9.09 1.93
CA LEU A 43 0.42 9.16 1.37
C LEU A 43 0.98 10.58 1.29
N ASP A 44 0.18 11.54 0.87
CA ASP A 44 0.60 12.96 0.83
C ASP A 44 0.95 13.46 2.24
N LYS A 45 0.19 13.05 3.25
CA LYS A 45 0.41 13.45 4.63
C LYS A 45 1.72 12.89 5.18
N VAL A 46 2.03 11.64 4.86
CA VAL A 46 3.29 11.02 5.25
C VAL A 46 4.46 11.76 4.58
N ARG A 47 4.34 12.01 3.29
CA ARG A 47 5.37 12.73 2.54
C ARG A 47 5.63 14.13 3.10
N GLU A 48 4.59 14.84 3.45
CA GLU A 48 4.74 16.19 4.02
C GLU A 48 5.37 16.14 5.40
N HIS A 49 4.97 15.18 6.23
CA HIS A 49 5.52 15.06 7.58
C HIS A 49 7.04 14.81 7.57
N PHE A 50 7.50 13.89 6.75
CA PHE A 50 8.93 13.53 6.70
C PHE A 50 9.72 14.38 5.72
N ASN A 51 9.06 15.22 4.92
CA ASN A 51 9.70 16.07 3.91
C ASN A 51 10.65 15.27 3.02
N THR A 52 10.20 14.13 2.52
CA THR A 52 10.99 13.24 1.67
C THR A 52 10.08 12.47 0.72
N PRO A 53 10.57 12.11 -0.48
CA PRO A 53 9.81 11.24 -1.36
C PRO A 53 9.40 9.95 -0.67
N LEU A 54 8.18 9.50 -0.95
CA LEU A 54 7.65 8.25 -0.44
C LEU A 54 7.63 7.23 -1.58
N TYR A 55 8.23 6.08 -1.37
CA TYR A 55 8.37 5.06 -2.41
C TYR A 55 7.35 3.95 -2.23
N LEU A 56 6.62 3.65 -3.30
CA LEU A 56 5.64 2.57 -3.32
C LEU A 56 6.24 1.36 -4.01
N SER A 57 6.39 0.26 -3.29
CA SER A 57 6.84 -1.01 -3.87
C SER A 57 5.70 -1.73 -4.57
N SER A 58 4.44 -1.46 -4.17
CA SER A 58 3.24 -1.97 -4.83
C SER A 58 2.09 -1.02 -4.57
N GLY A 59 1.28 -0.77 -5.58
CA GLY A 59 0.07 0.04 -5.47
C GLY A 59 -1.13 -0.73 -6.00
N TYR A 60 -1.71 -0.28 -7.10
CA TYR A 60 -2.87 -0.91 -7.70
C TYR A 60 -2.50 -2.21 -8.42
N ARG A 61 -3.31 -3.24 -8.22
CA ARG A 61 -3.24 -4.50 -8.94
C ARG A 61 -4.63 -4.87 -9.44
N SER A 62 -4.82 -4.84 -10.77
CA SER A 62 -6.07 -5.36 -11.36
C SER A 62 -6.29 -6.81 -10.89
N SER A 63 -7.53 -7.29 -10.93
CA SER A 63 -7.81 -8.67 -10.51
C SER A 63 -6.93 -9.69 -11.21
N LYS A 64 -6.75 -9.52 -12.51
CA LYS A 64 -5.92 -10.43 -13.31
C LYS A 64 -4.45 -10.39 -12.87
N LEU A 65 -3.92 -9.20 -12.62
CA LEU A 65 -2.55 -9.06 -12.13
C LEU A 65 -2.42 -9.65 -10.72
N ASN A 66 -3.39 -9.40 -9.84
CA ASN A 66 -3.37 -9.92 -8.49
C ASN A 66 -3.34 -11.44 -8.48
N ASP A 67 -4.09 -12.09 -9.36
CA ASP A 67 -4.10 -13.55 -9.49
C ASP A 67 -2.74 -14.10 -9.94
N ALA A 68 -1.98 -13.29 -10.69
CA ALA A 68 -0.65 -13.68 -11.18
C ALA A 68 0.46 -13.45 -10.16
N VAL A 69 0.20 -12.74 -9.06
CA VAL A 69 1.22 -12.47 -8.02
C VAL A 69 1.19 -13.62 -7.00
N PRO A 70 2.30 -14.36 -6.83
CA PRO A 70 2.36 -15.47 -5.88
C PRO A 70 2.06 -15.00 -4.44
N GLY A 71 1.22 -15.76 -3.74
CA GLY A 71 0.89 -15.49 -2.35
C GLY A 71 -0.10 -14.35 -2.12
N SER A 72 -0.63 -13.73 -3.18
CA SER A 72 -1.61 -12.65 -3.04
C SER A 72 -2.98 -13.21 -2.63
N SER A 73 -3.72 -12.41 -1.85
CA SER A 73 -5.11 -12.72 -1.51
C SER A 73 -6.02 -12.43 -2.69
N LYS A 74 -7.03 -13.28 -2.90
CA LYS A 74 -8.07 -13.04 -3.93
C LYS A 74 -8.93 -11.80 -3.61
N THR A 75 -8.98 -11.39 -2.35
CA THR A 75 -9.75 -10.23 -1.88
C THR A 75 -8.83 -9.07 -1.52
N SER A 76 -7.73 -8.93 -2.23
CA SER A 76 -6.72 -7.91 -1.92
C SER A 76 -7.29 -6.49 -2.04
N GLN A 77 -6.98 -5.66 -1.06
CA GLN A 77 -7.31 -4.23 -1.09
C GLN A 77 -6.55 -3.49 -2.20
N HIS A 78 -5.41 -4.02 -2.65
CA HIS A 78 -4.70 -3.51 -3.83
C HIS A 78 -5.56 -3.55 -5.10
N SER A 79 -6.42 -4.55 -5.22
CA SER A 79 -7.29 -4.72 -6.40
C SER A 79 -8.48 -3.74 -6.42
N LEU A 80 -8.73 -3.08 -5.30
CA LEU A 80 -9.77 -2.05 -5.19
C LEU A 80 -9.19 -0.63 -5.29
N GLY A 81 -7.88 -0.48 -5.36
CA GLY A 81 -7.23 0.83 -5.30
C GLY A 81 -7.18 1.41 -3.89
N GLU A 82 -7.40 0.59 -2.87
CA GLU A 82 -7.48 1.04 -1.48
C GLU A 82 -6.19 0.86 -0.70
N ALA A 83 -5.17 0.23 -1.28
CA ALA A 83 -3.96 -0.10 -0.56
C ALA A 83 -2.68 0.24 -1.34
N ALA A 84 -1.63 0.51 -0.58
CA ALA A 84 -0.28 0.65 -1.10
C ALA A 84 0.71 0.00 -0.12
N ASP A 85 1.79 -0.52 -0.68
CA ASP A 85 2.93 -0.99 0.09
C ASP A 85 4.03 0.07 -0.02
N ILE A 86 4.47 0.55 1.13
CA ILE A 86 5.49 1.61 1.23
C ILE A 86 6.81 0.96 1.63
N ASP A 87 7.86 1.24 0.88
CA ASP A 87 9.20 0.78 1.21
C ASP A 87 10.18 1.93 1.09
N MET A 88 10.66 2.38 2.24
CA MET A 88 11.60 3.49 2.35
C MET A 88 13.06 3.03 2.38
N ASP A 89 13.33 1.77 2.02
CA ASP A 89 14.69 1.26 1.96
C ASP A 89 15.55 2.14 1.05
N GLY A 90 16.71 2.52 1.55
CA GLY A 90 17.59 3.46 0.85
C GLY A 90 17.34 4.93 1.16
N SER A 91 16.24 5.29 1.82
CA SER A 91 16.04 6.66 2.28
C SER A 91 16.92 6.96 3.49
N ASN A 92 17.49 8.17 3.53
CA ASN A 92 18.26 8.63 4.69
C ASN A 92 17.45 9.53 5.63
N LYS A 93 16.16 9.78 5.34
CA LYS A 93 15.31 10.68 6.12
C LYS A 93 14.22 9.97 6.91
N ALA A 94 13.74 8.84 6.43
CA ALA A 94 12.68 8.11 7.09
C ALA A 94 12.86 6.61 6.89
N THR A 95 12.55 5.83 7.93
CA THR A 95 12.53 4.36 7.87
C THR A 95 11.10 3.86 7.77
N ASN A 96 10.94 2.60 7.40
CA ASN A 96 9.61 1.97 7.37
C ASN A 96 8.96 1.99 8.77
N LYS A 97 9.75 1.79 9.81
CA LYS A 97 9.26 1.86 11.18
C LYS A 97 8.73 3.26 11.52
N MET A 98 9.46 4.30 11.14
CA MET A 98 9.04 5.69 11.36
C MET A 98 7.72 5.99 10.65
N VAL A 99 7.58 5.56 9.41
CA VAL A 99 6.36 5.72 8.63
C VAL A 99 5.19 4.99 9.27
N PHE A 100 5.41 3.74 9.67
CA PHE A 100 4.40 2.92 10.35
C PHE A 100 3.88 3.61 11.62
N GLU A 101 4.78 4.05 12.48
CA GLU A 101 4.41 4.70 13.74
C GLU A 101 3.68 6.02 13.51
N TYR A 102 4.12 6.81 12.53
CA TYR A 102 3.44 8.06 12.21
C TYR A 102 1.99 7.84 11.75
N ILE A 103 1.77 6.91 10.85
CA ILE A 103 0.42 6.59 10.35
C ILE A 103 -0.45 6.08 11.51
N ARG A 104 0.07 5.14 12.30
CA ARG A 104 -0.66 4.56 13.44
C ARG A 104 -1.15 5.64 14.39
N ASP A 105 -0.30 6.60 14.71
CA ASP A 105 -0.54 7.57 15.77
C ASP A 105 -1.28 8.83 15.32
N ASN A 106 -1.27 9.13 14.01
CA ASN A 106 -1.73 10.43 13.52
C ASN A 106 -2.78 10.39 12.41
N LEU A 107 -2.93 9.30 11.68
CA LEU A 107 -3.78 9.26 10.48
C LEU A 107 -4.94 8.28 10.65
N ASP A 108 -5.95 8.44 9.79
CA ASP A 108 -7.00 7.45 9.64
C ASP A 108 -6.58 6.41 8.61
N PHE A 109 -6.98 5.17 8.81
CA PHE A 109 -6.70 4.06 7.89
C PHE A 109 -7.62 2.89 8.21
N HIS A 110 -7.76 1.94 7.27
CA HIS A 110 -8.56 0.75 7.48
C HIS A 110 -7.72 -0.38 8.09
N GLN A 111 -6.60 -0.70 7.44
CA GLN A 111 -5.69 -1.74 7.90
C GLN A 111 -4.26 -1.31 7.62
N MET A 112 -3.36 -1.60 8.55
CA MET A 112 -1.94 -1.35 8.37
C MET A 112 -1.17 -2.57 8.87
N ILE A 113 -0.19 -2.99 8.09
CA ILE A 113 0.59 -4.19 8.40
C ILE A 113 2.09 -3.86 8.38
N ASN A 114 2.74 -4.19 9.50
CA ASN A 114 4.20 -4.28 9.54
C ASN A 114 4.59 -5.61 8.91
N GLU A 115 5.09 -5.55 7.69
CA GLU A 115 5.42 -6.75 6.91
C GLU A 115 6.87 -7.18 7.22
N PHE A 116 7.00 -8.34 7.88
CA PHE A 116 8.28 -9.00 8.14
C PHE A 116 9.34 -8.08 8.74
N ASP A 117 9.09 -7.62 9.97
CA ASP A 117 10.01 -6.75 10.73
C ASP A 117 10.39 -5.49 9.95
N TYR A 118 9.36 -4.75 9.52
CA TYR A 118 9.49 -3.48 8.80
C TYR A 118 10.22 -3.59 7.46
N SER A 119 10.12 -4.72 6.78
CA SER A 119 10.61 -4.84 5.40
C SER A 119 9.85 -3.93 4.45
N TRP A 120 8.54 -3.78 4.68
CA TRP A 120 7.71 -2.74 4.08
C TRP A 120 6.47 -2.52 4.94
N VAL A 121 5.71 -1.47 4.62
CA VAL A 121 4.47 -1.14 5.33
C VAL A 121 3.31 -1.21 4.36
N HIS A 122 2.36 -2.10 4.64
CA HIS A 122 1.08 -2.14 3.93
C HIS A 122 0.10 -1.20 4.64
N VAL A 123 -0.56 -0.33 3.90
CA VAL A 123 -1.61 0.54 4.44
C VAL A 123 -2.78 0.61 3.48
N SER A 124 -3.98 0.57 4.02
CA SER A 124 -5.21 0.74 3.26
C SER A 124 -6.14 1.74 3.93
N ILE A 125 -6.98 2.35 3.11
CA ILE A 125 -8.07 3.21 3.59
C ILE A 125 -9.26 3.04 2.67
N LYS A 126 -10.46 3.01 3.24
CA LYS A 126 -11.71 2.94 2.49
C LYS A 126 -12.26 4.33 2.29
N ARG A 127 -12.54 4.68 1.04
CA ARG A 127 -13.22 5.92 0.69
C ARG A 127 -14.69 5.87 1.10
N LYS A 128 -15.29 4.69 1.00
CA LYS A 128 -16.67 4.44 1.40
C LYS A 128 -16.70 3.38 2.50
N GLY A 129 -17.41 3.65 3.57
CA GLY A 129 -17.53 2.73 4.68
C GLY A 129 -16.62 3.10 5.84
N LYS A 130 -16.64 2.26 6.88
CA LYS A 130 -15.93 2.51 8.12
C LYS A 130 -14.49 2.00 8.05
N ASN A 131 -13.55 2.84 8.49
CA ASN A 131 -12.15 2.47 8.63
C ASN A 131 -11.90 1.95 10.04
N LYS A 132 -11.38 0.73 10.16
CA LYS A 132 -11.26 0.02 11.44
C LYS A 132 -9.99 0.31 12.21
N LYS A 133 -9.00 0.95 11.58
CA LYS A 133 -7.67 1.19 12.17
C LYS A 133 -7.04 -0.09 12.71
N GLN A 134 -7.18 -1.19 12.00
CA GLN A 134 -6.60 -2.47 12.37
C GLN A 134 -5.10 -2.45 12.14
N VAL A 135 -4.31 -2.80 13.16
CA VAL A 135 -2.84 -2.80 13.09
C VAL A 135 -2.34 -4.22 13.30
N LEU A 136 -1.62 -4.74 12.32
CA LEU A 136 -1.11 -6.10 12.31
C LEU A 136 0.39 -6.13 12.03
N LYS A 137 1.00 -7.28 12.34
CA LYS A 137 2.33 -7.62 11.85
C LYS A 137 2.28 -8.97 11.14
N ALA A 138 2.99 -9.08 10.03
CA ALA A 138 3.13 -10.32 9.28
C ALA A 138 4.45 -10.98 9.65
N VAL A 139 4.40 -12.26 10.01
CA VAL A 139 5.59 -13.03 10.35
C VAL A 139 5.49 -14.41 9.72
N LYS A 140 6.62 -15.11 9.57
CA LYS A 140 6.64 -16.51 9.16
C LYS A 140 6.56 -17.39 10.39
N ASN A 141 5.69 -18.40 10.35
CA ASN A 141 5.65 -19.43 11.39
C ASN A 141 6.71 -20.52 11.11
N LYS A 142 6.78 -21.53 11.97
CA LYS A 142 7.74 -22.62 11.84
C LYS A 142 7.60 -23.41 10.53
N ALA A 143 6.38 -23.45 9.96
CA ALA A 143 6.12 -24.10 8.68
C ALA A 143 6.42 -23.22 7.47
N GLY A 144 6.93 -21.99 7.67
CA GLY A 144 7.22 -21.06 6.60
C GLY A 144 6.00 -20.33 6.04
N LYS A 145 4.84 -20.47 6.68
CA LYS A 145 3.62 -19.77 6.29
C LYS A 145 3.56 -18.38 6.92
N THR A 146 3.05 -17.42 6.17
CA THR A 146 2.78 -16.08 6.68
C THR A 146 1.58 -16.10 7.61
N VAL A 147 1.75 -15.58 8.81
CA VAL A 147 0.66 -15.38 9.77
C VAL A 147 0.61 -13.92 10.17
N TYR A 148 -0.60 -13.45 10.46
CA TYR A 148 -0.84 -12.05 10.83
C TYR A 148 -1.25 -11.99 12.29
N LEU A 149 -0.49 -11.23 13.08
CA LEU A 149 -0.70 -11.07 14.52
C LEU A 149 -1.00 -9.62 14.83
N PRO A 150 -1.73 -9.34 15.94
CA PRO A 150 -1.87 -7.95 16.40
C PRO A 150 -0.51 -7.30 16.63
N ALA A 151 -0.39 -6.08 16.22
CA ALA A 151 0.85 -5.31 16.41
C ALA A 151 0.69 -4.20 17.42
#